data_d61a0da01f9d3615503d9084da5e65e7
#
_entry.id   d61a0da01f9d3615503d9084da5e65e7
#
_cell.length_a   1.000
_cell.length_b   1.000
_cell.length_c   1.000
_cell.angle_alpha   90.00
_cell.angle_beta   90.00
_cell.angle_gamma   90.00
#
_symmetry.space_group_name_H-M   'P 1'
#
loop_
_entity.id
_entity.type
_entity.pdbx_description
1 polymer ?
#
loop_
_entity_poly.entity_id
_entity_poly.type
_entity_poly.pdbx_seq_one_letter_code
_entity_poly.pdbx_strand_id
1 'polypeptide(L)'
;MESPLHSLPALFKQLGLADDPVSIEQFVASHSPLKPELKLAEAFFWSDAQKAFLREEILEDADWAVVVDELNLMLRGRRGV
;
A
#
# COMPACT_ATOMS: atom_id res chain seq x y z
N MET A 1 -22.99 7.10 7.34
CA MET A 1 -21.66 7.17 7.59
C MET A 1 -20.88 7.47 6.36
N GLU A 2 -19.95 8.16 6.43
CA GLU A 2 -19.19 8.50 5.37
C GLU A 2 -18.00 7.69 5.31
N SER A 3 -17.56 7.39 4.15
CA SER A 3 -16.34 6.63 4.03
C SER A 3 -15.19 7.56 4.30
N PRO A 4 -14.10 7.00 4.74
CA PRO A 4 -12.93 7.81 4.96
C PRO A 4 -12.47 8.37 3.64
N LEU A 5 -11.90 9.54 3.69
CA LEU A 5 -11.33 10.15 2.52
C LEU A 5 -10.18 9.33 1.99
N HIS A 6 -9.46 8.68 2.88
CA HIS A 6 -8.31 7.89 2.52
C HIS A 6 -8.56 6.45 2.89
N SER A 7 -8.63 5.59 1.89
CA SER A 7 -8.86 4.17 2.09
C SER A 7 -7.88 3.40 1.23
N LEU A 8 -7.80 2.09 1.48
CA LEU A 8 -6.91 1.25 0.69
C LEU A 8 -7.24 1.31 -0.80
N PRO A 9 -8.51 1.19 -1.20
CA PRO A 9 -8.83 1.38 -2.62
C PRO A 9 -8.42 2.75 -3.14
N ALA A 10 -8.59 3.79 -2.34
CA ALA A 10 -8.19 5.12 -2.76
C ALA A 10 -6.69 5.19 -2.99
N LEU A 11 -5.91 4.54 -2.14
CA LEU A 11 -4.46 4.52 -2.32
C LEU A 11 -4.09 3.80 -3.60
N PHE A 12 -4.70 2.64 -3.86
CA PHE A 12 -4.41 1.90 -5.07
C PHE A 12 -4.75 2.73 -6.30
N LYS A 13 -5.86 3.45 -6.24
CA LYS A 13 -6.23 4.32 -7.34
C LYS A 13 -5.19 5.40 -7.57
N GLN A 14 -4.69 5.99 -6.51
CA GLN A 14 -3.64 7.01 -6.64
C GLN A 14 -2.37 6.44 -7.24
N LEU A 15 -2.10 5.18 -6.99
CA LEU A 15 -0.92 4.52 -7.53
C LEU A 15 -1.12 4.02 -8.95
N GLY A 16 -2.31 4.22 -9.50
CA GLY A 16 -2.59 3.75 -10.85
C GLY A 16 -2.86 2.27 -10.93
N LEU A 17 -3.24 1.67 -9.81
CA LEU A 17 -3.52 0.25 -9.76
C LEU A 17 -5.01 0.01 -9.67
N ALA A 18 -5.44 -1.20 -10.05
CA ALA A 18 -6.83 -1.57 -9.91
C ALA A 18 -7.22 -1.54 -8.44
N ASP A 19 -8.36 -0.95 -8.16
CA ASP A 19 -8.75 -0.67 -6.79
C ASP A 19 -9.92 -1.49 -6.29
N ASP A 20 -10.34 -2.51 -7.02
CA ASP A 20 -11.40 -3.38 -6.54
C ASP A 20 -10.84 -4.38 -5.54
N PRO A 21 -11.68 -4.93 -4.66
CA PRO A 21 -11.18 -5.80 -3.60
C PRO A 21 -10.40 -7.01 -4.09
N VAL A 22 -10.84 -7.63 -5.16
CA VAL A 22 -10.16 -8.81 -5.66
C VAL A 22 -8.78 -8.46 -6.18
N SER A 23 -8.67 -7.36 -6.92
CA SER A 23 -7.38 -6.94 -7.45
C SER A 23 -6.42 -6.55 -6.33
N ILE A 24 -6.93 -5.90 -5.29
CA ILE A 24 -6.11 -5.55 -4.15
C ILE A 24 -5.59 -6.80 -3.47
N GLU A 25 -6.46 -7.79 -3.27
CA GLU A 25 -6.04 -9.04 -2.65
C GLU A 25 -4.98 -9.75 -3.49
N GLN A 26 -5.16 -9.75 -4.79
CA GLN A 26 -4.22 -10.39 -5.67
C GLN A 26 -2.87 -9.68 -5.66
N PHE A 27 -2.90 -8.36 -5.62
CA PHE A 27 -1.67 -7.59 -5.53
C PHE A 27 -0.90 -7.95 -4.27
N VAL A 28 -1.61 -7.95 -3.14
CA VAL A 28 -0.97 -8.27 -1.88
C VAL A 28 -0.43 -9.69 -1.89
N ALA A 29 -1.22 -10.63 -2.39
CA ALA A 29 -0.77 -12.03 -2.42
C ALA A 29 0.44 -12.22 -3.30
N SER A 30 0.49 -11.48 -4.41
CA SER A 30 1.60 -11.61 -5.35
C SER A 30 2.89 -11.02 -4.83
N HIS A 31 2.79 -10.05 -3.93
CA HIS A 31 3.97 -9.30 -3.49
C HIS A 31 4.32 -9.52 -2.04
N SER A 32 3.57 -10.34 -1.33
CA SER A 32 3.95 -10.66 0.05
C SER A 32 4.67 -11.98 0.08
N PRO A 33 5.49 -12.20 1.09
CA PRO A 33 5.79 -11.23 2.14
C PRO A 33 6.87 -10.26 1.71
N LEU A 34 6.72 -9.03 2.13
CA LEU A 34 7.74 -8.03 1.91
C LEU A 34 8.85 -8.26 2.92
N LYS A 35 10.10 -8.17 2.48
CA LYS A 35 11.22 -8.42 3.36
C LYS A 35 11.23 -7.42 4.51
N PRO A 36 11.53 -7.89 5.72
CA PRO A 36 11.48 -7.01 6.88
C PRO A 36 12.40 -5.80 6.77
N GLU A 37 13.53 -5.94 6.09
CA GLU A 37 14.48 -4.85 6.01
C GLU A 37 14.09 -3.81 4.97
N LEU A 38 13.11 -4.10 4.13
CA LEU A 38 12.68 -3.14 3.11
C LEU A 38 11.54 -2.28 3.63
N LYS A 39 11.66 -0.99 3.41
CA LYS A 39 10.56 -0.10 3.71
C LYS A 39 9.56 -0.17 2.58
N LEU A 40 8.31 0.19 2.89
CA LEU A 40 7.25 0.07 1.90
C LEU A 40 7.60 0.78 0.60
N ALA A 41 8.04 2.01 0.68
CA ALA A 41 8.31 2.79 -0.52
C ALA A 41 9.58 2.36 -1.24
N GLU A 42 10.33 1.43 -0.64
CA GLU A 42 11.55 0.94 -1.26
C GLU A 42 11.38 -0.42 -1.90
N ALA A 43 10.19 -0.97 -1.82
CA ALA A 43 9.92 -2.29 -2.40
C ALA A 43 10.17 -2.25 -3.90
N PHE A 44 10.78 -3.31 -4.41
CA PHE A 44 11.22 -3.31 -5.79
C PHE A 44 10.10 -3.43 -6.80
N PHE A 45 8.92 -3.78 -6.35
CA PHE A 45 7.81 -3.92 -7.30
C PHE A 45 7.14 -2.59 -7.63
N TRP A 46 7.53 -1.51 -6.98
CA TRP A 46 7.02 -0.19 -7.35
C TRP A 46 7.86 0.38 -8.48
N SER A 47 7.20 1.10 -9.38
CA SER A 47 7.96 1.86 -10.37
C SER A 47 8.65 3.04 -9.68
N ASP A 48 9.59 3.66 -10.38
CA ASP A 48 10.25 4.82 -9.81
C ASP A 48 9.27 5.93 -9.49
N ALA A 49 8.28 6.12 -10.36
CA ALA A 49 7.28 7.14 -10.13
C ALA A 49 6.43 6.80 -8.90
N GLN A 50 6.10 5.52 -8.73
CA GLN A 50 5.32 5.11 -7.58
C GLN A 50 6.11 5.25 -6.29
N LYS A 51 7.40 4.93 -6.34
CA LYS A 51 8.26 5.10 -5.16
C LYS A 51 8.31 6.56 -4.74
N ALA A 52 8.50 7.44 -5.71
CA ALA A 52 8.56 8.86 -5.42
C ALA A 52 7.24 9.36 -4.86
N PHE A 53 6.13 8.91 -5.44
CA PHE A 53 4.83 9.33 -4.98
C PHE A 53 4.58 8.88 -3.55
N LEU A 54 4.91 7.64 -3.25
CA LEU A 54 4.74 7.13 -1.90
C LEU A 54 5.58 7.92 -0.91
N ARG A 55 6.83 8.17 -1.25
CA ARG A 55 7.74 8.88 -0.36
C ARG A 55 7.34 10.33 -0.15
N GLU A 56 6.96 11.00 -1.23
CA GLU A 56 6.79 12.44 -1.18
C GLU A 56 5.39 12.89 -0.85
N GLU A 57 4.39 12.08 -1.22
CA GLU A 57 3.01 12.49 -1.02
C GLU A 57 2.33 11.69 0.06
N ILE A 58 2.50 10.39 0.05
CA ILE A 58 1.72 9.52 0.92
C ILE A 58 2.32 9.41 2.31
N LEU A 59 3.60 9.10 2.37
CA LEU A 59 4.23 8.86 3.68
C LEU A 59 4.41 10.12 4.49
N GLU A 60 4.38 11.27 3.83
CA GLU A 60 4.47 12.55 4.53
C GLU A 60 3.14 13.04 5.05
N ASP A 61 2.06 12.40 4.65
CA ASP A 61 0.72 12.88 4.96
C ASP A 61 0.11 12.02 6.07
N ALA A 62 -0.18 12.64 7.19
CA ALA A 62 -0.75 11.92 8.33
C ALA A 62 -2.09 11.29 7.99
N ASP A 63 -2.82 11.87 7.05
CA ASP A 63 -4.13 11.33 6.68
C ASP A 63 -4.01 9.97 6.02
N TRP A 64 -2.85 9.65 5.45
CA TRP A 64 -2.63 8.35 4.82
C TRP A 64 -2.01 7.34 5.77
N ALA A 65 -1.66 7.75 6.99
CA ALA A 65 -0.88 6.89 7.87
C ALA A 65 -1.57 5.56 8.18
N VAL A 66 -2.88 5.60 8.43
CA VAL A 66 -3.60 4.37 8.77
C VAL A 66 -3.64 3.42 7.57
N VAL A 67 -3.89 3.97 6.39
CA VAL A 67 -3.95 3.15 5.18
C VAL A 67 -2.59 2.54 4.87
N VAL A 68 -1.53 3.34 5.03
CA VAL A 68 -0.17 2.85 4.79
C VAL A 68 0.16 1.73 5.76
N ASP A 69 -0.20 1.89 7.02
CA ASP A 69 0.01 0.86 8.02
C ASP A 69 -0.70 -0.42 7.64
N GLU A 70 -1.94 -0.29 7.21
CA GLU A 70 -2.73 -1.44 6.82
C GLU A 70 -2.07 -2.18 5.67
N LEU A 71 -1.68 -1.46 4.63
CA LEU A 71 -1.04 -2.08 3.48
C LEU A 71 0.28 -2.72 3.87
N ASN A 72 1.05 -2.03 4.69
CA ASN A 72 2.33 -2.53 5.14
C ASN A 72 2.17 -3.86 5.88
N LEU A 73 1.20 -3.92 6.78
CA LEU A 73 0.95 -5.16 7.51
C LEU A 73 0.52 -6.29 6.58
N MET A 74 -0.31 -5.98 5.61
CA MET A 74 -0.76 -7.00 4.68
C MET A 74 0.40 -7.53 3.85
N LEU A 75 1.27 -6.66 3.40
CA LEU A 75 2.40 -7.06 2.58
C LEU A 75 3.47 -7.79 3.38
N ARG A 76 3.50 -7.61 4.68
CA ARG A 76 4.44 -8.33 5.52
C ARG A 76 4.03 -9.78 5.75
N GLY A 77 2.86 -10.16 5.26
CA GLY A 77 2.44 -11.55 5.34
C GLY A 77 2.18 -12.01 6.75
N ARG A 78 1.60 -11.14 7.54
CA ARG A 78 1.41 -11.44 8.94
C ARG A 78 0.28 -12.39 9.21
N ARG A 79 -0.51 -12.70 8.24
CA ARG A 79 -1.60 -13.58 8.50
C ARG A 79 -1.09 -14.96 8.83
N GLY A 80 -1.79 -15.66 9.62
CA GLY A 80 -1.36 -16.96 10.04
C GLY A 80 -0.31 -16.91 11.12
N VAL A 81 -0.01 -15.76 11.55
CA VAL A 81 0.98 -15.62 12.60
C VAL A 81 0.35 -15.96 13.91
#